data_df070aa1511fd82a64a4763451941bd8
#
_entry.id   df070aa1511fd82a64a4763451941bd8
#
_cell.length_a   1.000
_cell.length_b   1.000
_cell.length_c   1.000
_cell.angle_alpha   90.00
_cell.angle_beta   90.00
_cell.angle_gamma   90.00
#
_symmetry.space_group_name_H-M   'P 1'
#
loop_
_entity.id
_entity.type
_entity.pdbx_description
1 polymer ?
#
loop_
_entity_poly.entity_id
_entity_poly.type
_entity_poly.pdbx_seq_one_letter_code
_entity_poly.pdbx_strand_id
1 'polypeptide(L)'
;FLHYLYAVLRAANEIPEFRYRIDPDGRVVLYDTIDMLSPIKIKENGKFFTTRFPYHNDFDTFYQEARLIIDAIPEDGDPYAAENEEVADGDYGLILLSATPDLYFNSITGTQEKRSGNNYPLLNAGKAIIREGRLVMPIAMTIHHGFIDGHHLSLFYKKVEDFLK
;
A
#
# COMPACT_ATOMS: atom_id res chain seq x y z
N PHE A 1 11.73 3.17 5.13
CA PHE A 1 10.61 3.07 4.20
C PHE A 1 10.29 1.61 3.88
N LEU A 2 11.17 0.86 3.23
CA LEU A 2 10.88 -0.51 2.76
C LEU A 2 10.46 -1.49 3.86
N HIS A 3 10.94 -1.33 5.10
CA HIS A 3 10.53 -2.17 6.23
C HIS A 3 9.03 -2.05 6.54
N TYR A 4 8.52 -0.82 6.68
CA TYR A 4 7.08 -0.68 6.97
C TYR A 4 6.22 -0.96 5.74
N LEU A 5 6.71 -0.68 4.52
CA LEU A 5 6.03 -1.07 3.28
C LEU A 5 5.82 -2.59 3.25
N TYR A 6 6.88 -3.35 3.51
CA TYR A 6 6.81 -4.81 3.57
C TYR A 6 5.91 -5.31 4.69
N ALA A 7 6.03 -4.75 5.90
CA ALA A 7 5.21 -5.16 7.04
C ALA A 7 3.70 -4.99 6.75
N VAL A 8 3.33 -3.88 6.12
CA VAL A 8 1.95 -3.59 5.68
C VAL A 8 1.51 -4.58 4.60
N LEU A 9 2.33 -4.78 3.57
CA LEU A 9 2.01 -5.68 2.46
C LEU A 9 1.88 -7.14 2.93
N ARG A 10 2.79 -7.59 3.78
CA ARG A 10 2.76 -8.92 4.37
C ARG A 10 1.52 -9.12 5.24
N ALA A 11 1.20 -8.16 6.13
CA ALA A 11 0.01 -8.23 6.97
C ALA A 11 -1.27 -8.35 6.14
N ALA A 12 -1.38 -7.60 5.04
CA ALA A 12 -2.52 -7.67 4.12
C ALA A 12 -2.59 -9.03 3.41
N ASN A 13 -1.47 -9.60 2.98
CA ASN A 13 -1.44 -10.91 2.32
C ASN A 13 -1.78 -12.07 3.26
N GLU A 14 -1.50 -11.94 4.57
CA GLU A 14 -1.83 -12.96 5.57
C GLU A 14 -3.30 -12.94 6.03
N ILE A 15 -4.11 -11.95 5.58
CA ILE A 15 -5.52 -11.81 5.94
C ILE A 15 -6.36 -11.92 4.66
N PRO A 16 -7.10 -13.01 4.42
CA PRO A 16 -7.86 -13.22 3.19
C PRO A 16 -8.78 -12.06 2.83
N GLU A 17 -9.41 -11.41 3.82
CA GLU A 17 -10.35 -10.31 3.64
C GLU A 17 -9.71 -9.09 2.97
N PHE A 18 -8.41 -8.90 3.10
CA PHE A 18 -7.66 -7.86 2.40
C PHE A 18 -7.39 -8.18 0.92
N ARG A 19 -7.60 -9.42 0.49
CA ARG A 19 -7.35 -9.90 -0.88
C ARG A 19 -8.62 -10.07 -1.72
N TYR A 20 -9.82 -9.84 -1.14
CA TYR A 20 -11.07 -9.81 -1.90
C TYR A 20 -11.19 -8.53 -2.74
N ARG A 21 -11.71 -8.69 -3.95
CA ARG A 21 -12.03 -7.58 -4.88
C ARG A 21 -13.37 -7.84 -5.55
N ILE A 22 -13.95 -6.76 -6.07
CA ILE A 22 -15.08 -6.85 -7.01
C ILE A 22 -14.50 -6.58 -8.40
N ASP A 23 -14.63 -7.55 -9.30
CA ASP A 23 -14.16 -7.40 -10.68
C ASP A 23 -15.08 -6.48 -11.50
N PRO A 24 -14.69 -6.10 -12.74
CA PRO A 24 -15.51 -5.24 -13.60
C PRO A 24 -16.91 -5.81 -13.92
N ASP A 25 -17.08 -7.12 -13.83
CA ASP A 25 -18.36 -7.80 -14.05
C ASP A 25 -19.22 -7.83 -12.76
N GLY A 26 -18.72 -7.28 -11.65
CA GLY A 26 -19.42 -7.25 -10.36
C GLY A 26 -19.28 -8.53 -9.53
N ARG A 27 -18.39 -9.45 -9.93
CA ARG A 27 -18.16 -10.70 -9.20
C ARG A 27 -17.13 -10.49 -8.09
N VAL A 28 -17.33 -11.17 -6.96
CA VAL A 28 -16.33 -11.21 -5.89
C VAL A 28 -15.24 -12.21 -6.24
N VAL A 29 -13.99 -11.75 -6.28
CA VAL A 29 -12.81 -12.57 -6.54
C VAL A 29 -11.86 -12.51 -5.35
N LEU A 30 -11.16 -13.60 -5.07
CA LEU A 30 -10.10 -13.68 -4.07
C LEU A 30 -8.77 -13.87 -4.80
N TYR A 31 -7.85 -12.93 -4.61
CA TYR A 31 -6.49 -13.03 -5.14
C TYR A 31 -5.65 -13.95 -4.25
N ASP A 32 -4.76 -14.74 -4.84
CA ASP A 32 -3.81 -15.58 -4.09
C ASP A 32 -2.80 -14.71 -3.33
N THR A 33 -2.32 -13.65 -3.99
CA THR A 33 -1.49 -12.60 -3.40
C THR A 33 -1.88 -11.24 -3.96
N ILE A 34 -1.55 -10.18 -3.22
CA ILE A 34 -1.70 -8.80 -3.66
C ILE A 34 -0.37 -8.07 -3.55
N ASP A 35 -0.13 -7.12 -4.46
CA ASP A 35 1.06 -6.29 -4.51
C ASP A 35 0.80 -4.89 -3.91
N MET A 36 1.88 -4.14 -3.69
CA MET A 36 1.80 -2.78 -3.18
C MET A 36 2.02 -1.76 -4.29
N LEU A 37 1.10 -0.81 -4.44
CA LEU A 37 1.36 0.45 -5.14
C LEU A 37 1.79 1.51 -4.13
N SER A 38 2.87 2.25 -4.43
CA SER A 38 3.29 3.37 -3.61
C SER A 38 3.93 4.48 -4.45
N PRO A 39 3.55 5.75 -4.24
CA PRO A 39 4.22 6.87 -4.89
C PRO A 39 5.63 7.03 -4.35
N ILE A 40 6.63 6.98 -5.22
CA ILE A 40 8.05 7.20 -4.91
C ILE A 40 8.48 8.57 -5.44
N LYS A 41 8.99 9.43 -4.55
CA LYS A 41 9.47 10.76 -4.91
C LYS A 41 10.87 10.68 -5.50
N ILE A 42 11.06 11.28 -6.67
CA ILE A 42 12.37 11.48 -7.30
C ILE A 42 13.04 12.68 -6.63
N LYS A 43 14.26 12.47 -6.13
CA LYS A 43 14.99 13.50 -5.36
C LYS A 43 15.33 14.72 -6.20
N GLU A 44 15.66 14.50 -7.46
CA GLU A 44 16.25 15.51 -8.36
C GLU A 44 15.24 16.57 -8.80
N ASN A 45 13.99 16.21 -9.03
CA ASN A 45 13.00 17.12 -9.61
C ASN A 45 11.72 17.26 -8.76
N GLY A 46 11.59 16.51 -7.65
CA GLY A 46 10.43 16.54 -6.78
C GLY A 46 9.17 15.90 -7.34
N LYS A 47 9.22 15.35 -8.56
CA LYS A 47 8.16 14.52 -9.12
C LYS A 47 8.03 13.22 -8.31
N PHE A 48 6.92 12.51 -8.49
CA PHE A 48 6.74 11.16 -7.95
C PHE A 48 6.25 10.23 -9.06
N PHE A 49 6.50 8.94 -8.88
CA PHE A 49 5.94 7.89 -9.72
C PHE A 49 5.25 6.86 -8.85
N THR A 50 4.01 6.52 -9.18
CA THR A 50 3.32 5.38 -8.59
C THR A 50 4.02 4.11 -9.06
N THR A 51 4.52 3.34 -8.12
CA THR A 51 5.41 2.21 -8.37
C THR A 51 4.83 0.95 -7.75
N ARG A 52 4.81 -0.14 -8.51
CA ARG A 52 4.39 -1.46 -8.04
C ARG A 52 5.56 -2.18 -7.38
N PHE A 53 5.29 -2.75 -6.22
CA PHE A 53 6.20 -3.63 -5.47
C PHE A 53 5.56 -5.00 -5.33
N PRO A 54 6.07 -6.03 -6.00
CA PRO A 54 5.58 -7.40 -5.88
C PRO A 54 5.72 -7.94 -4.46
N TYR A 55 4.76 -8.77 -4.05
CA TYR A 55 4.82 -9.45 -2.77
C TYR A 55 5.79 -10.64 -2.80
N HIS A 56 6.60 -10.75 -1.75
CA HIS A 56 7.46 -11.89 -1.45
C HIS A 56 7.23 -12.38 -0.03
N ASN A 57 7.38 -13.69 0.20
CA ASN A 57 7.20 -14.27 1.53
C ASN A 57 8.32 -13.88 2.52
N ASP A 58 9.50 -13.51 2.00
CA ASP A 58 10.66 -13.09 2.81
C ASP A 58 11.07 -11.65 2.51
N PHE A 59 11.58 -10.98 3.54
CA PHE A 59 11.96 -9.57 3.46
C PHE A 59 13.17 -9.32 2.56
N ASP A 60 14.15 -10.22 2.55
CA ASP A 60 15.40 -9.99 1.83
C ASP A 60 15.16 -9.99 0.32
N THR A 61 14.37 -10.94 -0.19
CA THR A 61 13.95 -10.98 -1.60
C THR A 61 13.14 -9.73 -1.95
N PHE A 62 12.14 -9.38 -1.13
CA PHE A 62 11.37 -8.16 -1.31
C PHE A 62 12.27 -6.91 -1.36
N TYR A 63 13.20 -6.80 -0.41
CA TYR A 63 14.08 -5.63 -0.31
C TYR A 63 14.98 -5.48 -1.53
N GLN A 64 15.59 -6.57 -1.99
CA GLN A 64 16.48 -6.56 -3.16
C GLN A 64 15.73 -6.12 -4.42
N GLU A 65 14.56 -6.71 -4.69
CA GLU A 65 13.75 -6.35 -5.85
C GLU A 65 13.21 -4.92 -5.74
N ALA A 66 12.70 -4.52 -4.59
CA ALA A 66 12.20 -3.17 -4.37
C ALA A 66 13.30 -2.11 -4.58
N ARG A 67 14.56 -2.40 -4.20
CA ARG A 67 15.69 -1.53 -4.50
C ARG A 67 15.95 -1.39 -6.00
N LEU A 68 15.96 -2.49 -6.74
CA LEU A 68 16.13 -2.47 -8.19
C LEU A 68 15.00 -1.69 -8.87
N ILE A 69 13.76 -1.88 -8.44
CA ILE A 69 12.60 -1.14 -8.95
C ILE A 69 12.75 0.36 -8.70
N ILE A 70 13.11 0.79 -7.48
CA ILE A 70 13.31 2.20 -7.14
C ILE A 70 14.46 2.81 -7.95
N ASP A 71 15.56 2.10 -8.11
CA ASP A 71 16.73 2.58 -8.84
C ASP A 71 16.47 2.67 -10.36
N ALA A 72 15.46 1.96 -10.88
CA ALA A 72 15.03 1.99 -12.27
C ALA A 72 13.95 3.03 -12.59
N ILE A 73 13.45 3.78 -11.59
CA ILE A 73 12.42 4.81 -11.83
C ILE A 73 12.98 5.88 -12.77
N PRO A 74 12.28 6.19 -13.88
CA PRO A 74 12.74 7.20 -14.83
C PRO A 74 12.65 8.62 -14.24
N GLU A 75 13.51 9.52 -14.71
CA GLU A 75 13.46 10.93 -14.29
C GLU A 75 12.24 11.67 -14.87
N ASP A 76 11.74 11.23 -16.02
CA ASP A 76 10.59 11.78 -16.73
C ASP A 76 9.64 10.68 -17.21
N GLY A 77 8.35 11.01 -17.30
CA GLY A 77 7.31 10.10 -17.77
C GLY A 77 5.95 10.40 -17.14
N ASP A 78 4.99 9.51 -17.39
CA ASP A 78 3.69 9.55 -16.74
C ASP A 78 3.82 9.06 -15.28
N PRO A 79 3.58 9.90 -14.27
CA PRO A 79 3.69 9.52 -12.86
C PRO A 79 2.67 8.45 -12.42
N TYR A 80 1.66 8.20 -13.23
CA TYR A 80 0.60 7.22 -12.98
C TYR A 80 0.66 6.01 -13.92
N ALA A 81 1.74 5.84 -14.69
CA ALA A 81 1.85 4.78 -15.70
C ALA A 81 1.53 3.39 -15.11
N ALA A 82 2.15 3.02 -14.00
CA ALA A 82 1.90 1.73 -13.35
C ALA A 82 0.44 1.55 -12.91
N GLU A 83 -0.19 2.58 -12.34
CA GLU A 83 -1.61 2.54 -11.93
C GLU A 83 -2.54 2.45 -13.14
N ASN A 84 -2.23 3.16 -14.23
CA ASN A 84 -3.03 3.15 -15.44
C ASN A 84 -2.94 1.80 -16.19
N GLU A 85 -1.79 1.18 -16.23
CA GLU A 85 -1.58 -0.16 -16.81
C GLU A 85 -2.40 -1.21 -16.05
N GLU A 86 -2.33 -1.22 -14.73
CA GLU A 86 -3.06 -2.15 -13.86
C GLU A 86 -4.58 -2.06 -14.07
N VAL A 87 -5.11 -0.83 -14.11
CA VAL A 87 -6.55 -0.59 -14.35
C VAL A 87 -6.95 -1.04 -15.76
N ALA A 88 -6.10 -0.81 -16.75
CA ALA A 88 -6.36 -1.21 -18.13
C ALA A 88 -6.38 -2.74 -18.28
N ASP A 89 -5.51 -3.45 -17.57
CA ASP A 89 -5.42 -4.90 -17.59
C ASP A 89 -6.47 -5.59 -16.69
N GLY A 90 -7.22 -4.81 -15.90
CA GLY A 90 -8.22 -5.35 -14.97
C GLY A 90 -7.61 -6.07 -13.78
N ASP A 91 -6.33 -5.84 -13.48
CA ASP A 91 -5.67 -6.36 -12.29
C ASP A 91 -5.93 -5.45 -11.08
N TYR A 92 -6.76 -5.93 -10.15
CA TYR A 92 -7.09 -5.25 -8.89
C TYR A 92 -6.44 -5.93 -7.67
N GLY A 93 -5.50 -6.83 -7.88
CA GLY A 93 -4.72 -7.51 -6.84
C GLY A 93 -3.72 -6.59 -6.15
N LEU A 94 -4.19 -5.43 -5.71
CA LEU A 94 -3.35 -4.33 -5.22
C LEU A 94 -3.80 -3.82 -3.85
N ILE A 95 -2.86 -3.18 -3.14
CA ILE A 95 -3.08 -2.29 -2.01
C ILE A 95 -2.26 -1.03 -2.24
N LEU A 96 -2.82 0.15 -2.02
CA LEU A 96 -2.10 1.40 -2.21
C LEU A 96 -1.66 1.98 -0.86
N LEU A 97 -0.38 2.36 -0.75
CA LEU A 97 0.16 3.07 0.41
C LEU A 97 0.82 4.38 -0.02
N SER A 98 0.21 5.49 0.36
CA SER A 98 0.78 6.82 0.21
C SER A 98 1.47 7.25 1.51
N ALA A 99 2.60 7.95 1.42
CA ALA A 99 3.31 8.47 2.57
C ALA A 99 3.32 10.01 2.61
N THR A 100 3.04 10.57 3.78
CA THR A 100 3.18 11.99 4.09
C THR A 100 4.19 12.15 5.22
N PRO A 101 5.51 12.02 4.92
CA PRO A 101 6.56 11.86 5.95
C PRO A 101 6.77 13.08 6.84
N ASP A 102 6.25 14.24 6.44
CA ASP A 102 6.38 15.50 7.19
C ASP A 102 5.16 15.80 8.09
N LEU A 103 4.08 15.00 7.96
CA LEU A 103 2.83 15.23 8.69
C LEU A 103 2.55 14.10 9.68
N TYR A 104 2.54 14.43 10.98
CA TYR A 104 1.96 13.56 12.00
C TYR A 104 0.47 13.87 12.15
N PHE A 105 -0.39 12.87 12.09
CA PHE A 105 -1.84 13.05 12.18
C PHE A 105 -2.48 12.06 13.17
N ASN A 106 -3.59 12.46 13.74
CA ASN A 106 -4.47 11.55 14.49
C ASN A 106 -5.59 10.99 13.58
N SER A 107 -5.90 11.71 12.50
CA SER A 107 -6.88 11.34 11.49
C SER A 107 -6.52 12.01 10.17
N ILE A 108 -6.71 11.32 9.07
CA ILE A 108 -6.56 11.84 7.72
C ILE A 108 -7.62 11.19 6.83
N THR A 109 -8.26 11.99 5.98
CA THR A 109 -9.15 11.49 4.94
C THR A 109 -8.56 11.90 3.60
N GLY A 110 -8.13 10.93 2.82
CA GLY A 110 -7.64 11.14 1.47
C GLY A 110 -8.78 11.49 0.51
N THR A 111 -8.47 12.25 -0.53
CA THR A 111 -9.38 12.42 -1.67
C THR A 111 -9.47 11.09 -2.41
N GLN A 112 -10.70 10.66 -2.68
CA GLN A 112 -10.96 9.49 -3.51
C GLN A 112 -11.60 9.97 -4.81
N GLU A 113 -10.98 9.64 -5.92
CA GLU A 113 -11.65 9.69 -7.21
C GLU A 113 -12.63 8.52 -7.28
N LYS A 114 -13.90 8.78 -7.61
CA LYS A 114 -14.88 7.73 -7.89
C LYS A 114 -14.55 7.08 -9.24
N ARG A 115 -13.50 6.28 -9.30
CA ARG A 115 -13.28 5.39 -10.42
C ARG A 115 -14.11 4.12 -10.18
N SER A 116 -14.94 3.74 -11.14
CA SER A 116 -15.62 2.46 -11.09
C SER A 116 -14.57 1.35 -11.08
N GLY A 117 -14.60 0.47 -10.08
CA GLY A 117 -13.70 -0.67 -9.98
C GLY A 117 -12.64 -0.61 -8.87
N ASN A 118 -12.26 0.58 -8.38
CA ASN A 118 -11.27 0.69 -7.29
C ASN A 118 -11.90 0.27 -5.95
N ASN A 119 -11.68 -0.98 -5.56
CA ASN A 119 -12.14 -1.53 -4.29
C ASN A 119 -10.99 -2.13 -3.45
N TYR A 120 -9.75 -1.79 -3.78
CA TYR A 120 -8.58 -2.16 -3.00
C TYR A 120 -8.37 -1.19 -1.81
N PRO A 121 -7.75 -1.65 -0.71
CA PRO A 121 -7.45 -0.80 0.44
C PRO A 121 -6.51 0.35 0.08
N LEU A 122 -6.81 1.55 0.59
CA LEU A 122 -5.98 2.75 0.46
C LEU A 122 -5.43 3.14 1.82
N LEU A 123 -4.11 3.19 1.95
CA LEU A 123 -3.42 3.53 3.20
C LEU A 123 -2.68 4.86 3.08
N ASN A 124 -2.64 5.60 4.19
CA ASN A 124 -1.82 6.79 4.35
C ASN A 124 -0.94 6.63 5.58
N ALA A 125 0.38 6.63 5.37
CA ALA A 125 1.39 6.60 6.42
C ALA A 125 1.89 8.03 6.70
N GLY A 126 1.87 8.43 7.96
CA GLY A 126 2.33 9.75 8.38
C GLY A 126 3.77 9.77 8.90
N LYS A 127 4.15 10.89 9.50
CA LYS A 127 5.47 11.11 10.09
C LYS A 127 5.72 10.17 11.26
N ALA A 128 6.86 9.49 11.26
CA ALA A 128 7.34 8.76 12.42
C ALA A 128 7.89 9.72 13.49
N ILE A 129 7.50 9.51 14.75
CA ILE A 129 7.94 10.29 15.91
C ILE A 129 8.34 9.37 17.05
N ILE A 130 9.17 9.89 17.96
CA ILE A 130 9.45 9.22 19.24
C ILE A 130 8.36 9.61 20.24
N ARG A 131 7.66 8.61 20.77
CA ARG A 131 6.67 8.77 21.84
C ARG A 131 6.95 7.73 22.92
N GLU A 132 7.18 8.18 24.14
CA GLU A 132 7.50 7.32 25.29
C GLU A 132 8.65 6.33 25.01
N GLY A 133 9.71 6.83 24.32
CA GLY A 133 10.89 6.03 23.97
C GLY A 133 10.70 5.04 22.82
N ARG A 134 9.53 5.02 22.18
CA ARG A 134 9.22 4.13 21.04
C ARG A 134 9.04 4.96 19.77
N LEU A 135 9.53 4.44 18.65
CA LEU A 135 9.24 5.00 17.34
C LEU A 135 7.82 4.60 16.92
N VAL A 136 6.95 5.57 16.72
CA VAL A 136 5.55 5.35 16.30
C VAL A 136 5.23 6.14 15.05
N MET A 137 4.37 5.61 14.20
CA MET A 137 3.94 6.22 12.96
C MET A 137 2.43 5.99 12.80
N PRO A 138 1.63 7.04 12.48
CA PRO A 138 0.22 6.87 12.20
C PRO A 138 0.05 6.23 10.81
N ILE A 139 -0.84 5.25 10.72
CA ILE A 139 -1.34 4.68 9.46
C ILE A 139 -2.86 4.76 9.48
N ALA A 140 -3.44 5.51 8.56
CA ALA A 140 -4.88 5.52 8.31
C ALA A 140 -5.21 4.66 7.10
N MET A 141 -6.40 4.06 7.08
CA MET A 141 -6.82 3.17 6.02
C MET A 141 -8.26 3.42 5.61
N THR A 142 -8.51 3.42 4.32
CA THR A 142 -9.85 3.33 3.72
C THR A 142 -10.03 1.94 3.14
N ILE A 143 -11.14 1.30 3.47
CA ILE A 143 -11.41 -0.11 3.13
C ILE A 143 -12.83 -0.27 2.57
N HIS A 144 -13.05 -1.38 1.87
CA HIS A 144 -14.40 -1.82 1.48
C HIS A 144 -15.04 -2.61 2.62
N HIS A 145 -16.05 -2.01 3.28
CA HIS A 145 -16.65 -2.58 4.49
C HIS A 145 -17.40 -3.89 4.25
N GLY A 146 -17.73 -4.22 3.00
CA GLY A 146 -18.28 -5.53 2.65
C GLY A 146 -17.31 -6.70 2.79
N PHE A 147 -15.99 -6.41 2.87
CA PHE A 147 -14.94 -7.42 3.04
C PHE A 147 -14.23 -7.30 4.40
N ILE A 148 -13.93 -6.09 4.81
CA ILE A 148 -13.09 -5.79 5.99
C ILE A 148 -13.93 -5.08 7.03
N ASP A 149 -13.91 -5.59 8.27
CA ASP A 149 -14.55 -4.99 9.44
C ASP A 149 -13.53 -4.64 10.55
N GLY A 150 -14.02 -4.21 11.72
CA GLY A 150 -13.17 -3.83 12.84
C GLY A 150 -12.29 -4.96 13.39
N HIS A 151 -12.73 -6.23 13.28
CA HIS A 151 -11.92 -7.37 13.67
C HIS A 151 -10.71 -7.53 12.77
N HIS A 152 -10.92 -7.49 11.45
CA HIS A 152 -9.87 -7.60 10.44
C HIS A 152 -8.87 -6.44 10.53
N LEU A 153 -9.37 -5.22 10.78
CA LEU A 153 -8.51 -4.04 11.03
C LEU A 153 -7.63 -4.23 12.26
N SER A 154 -8.20 -4.70 13.36
CA SER A 154 -7.45 -4.95 14.60
C SER A 154 -6.36 -6.00 14.39
N LEU A 155 -6.67 -7.08 13.67
CA LEU A 155 -5.71 -8.13 13.32
C LEU A 155 -4.59 -7.58 12.42
N PHE A 156 -4.96 -6.77 11.43
CA PHE A 156 -4.00 -6.16 10.51
C PHE A 156 -2.97 -5.28 11.25
N TYR A 157 -3.42 -4.33 12.07
CA TYR A 157 -2.51 -3.46 12.81
C TYR A 157 -1.62 -4.24 13.77
N LYS A 158 -2.15 -5.26 14.44
CA LYS A 158 -1.35 -6.14 15.29
C LYS A 158 -0.25 -6.85 14.50
N LYS A 159 -0.57 -7.41 13.33
CA LYS A 159 0.43 -8.05 12.46
C LYS A 159 1.49 -7.07 11.98
N VAL A 160 1.10 -5.86 11.54
CA VAL A 160 2.06 -4.82 11.14
C VAL A 160 3.03 -4.49 12.30
N GLU A 161 2.52 -4.30 13.51
CA GLU A 161 3.36 -4.06 14.70
C GLU A 161 4.31 -5.23 14.99
N ASP A 162 3.83 -6.47 14.83
CA ASP A 162 4.65 -7.67 15.09
C ASP A 162 5.78 -7.83 14.03
N PHE A 163 5.53 -7.47 12.78
CA PHE A 163 6.55 -7.49 11.71
C PHE A 163 7.56 -6.34 11.77
N LEU A 164 7.29 -5.31 12.56
CA LEU A 164 8.19 -4.17 12.77
C LEU A 164 9.07 -4.30 14.03
N LYS A 165 8.90 -5.34 14.83
CA LYS A 165 9.74 -5.65 16.01
C LYS A 165 11.02 -6.34 15.61
#